data_3778c4e3fc8bc19ff17d2eae94594194
#
_entry.id   3778c4e3fc8bc19ff17d2eae94594194
#
_cell.length_a   1.000
_cell.length_b   1.000
_cell.length_c   1.000
_cell.angle_alpha   90.00
_cell.angle_beta   90.00
_cell.angle_gamma   90.00
#
_symmetry.space_group_name_H-M   'P 1'
#
loop_
_entity.id
_entity.type
_entity.pdbx_description
1 polymer ?
#
loop_
_entity_poly.entity_id
_entity_poly.type
_entity_poly.pdbx_seq_one_letter_code
_entity_poly.pdbx_strand_id
1 'polypeptide(L)'
;MNILAIGAHPDDVEFGCFGTLCKHVNSGDEVTIVVMTSSNVKDAQTGEVTRDGMKSISEAQSAANTIGANLIFGNFTDTQVPFDSSTVAFLEKIIKDLKIDTVYTHWAGDTHQDHINTLSATMAAARLVPNVLCYEQVPLPRITATYPVANYYVDVTDTIEQKIEGCRAHKDQIDKFTRHGFDMLDNVKTLAKFRGNQAGVQYAEAFNILKMVR
;
A
#
# COMPACT_ATOMS: atom_id res chain seq x y z
N MET A 1 5.88 -17.53 -5.73
CA MET A 1 5.58 -17.22 -4.30
C MET A 1 4.18 -16.67 -4.20
N ASN A 2 3.58 -16.68 -2.98
CA ASN A 2 2.31 -16.06 -2.70
C ASN A 2 2.57 -14.75 -1.94
N ILE A 3 2.25 -13.64 -2.55
CA ILE A 3 2.55 -12.29 -2.07
C ILE A 3 1.27 -11.62 -1.59
N LEU A 4 1.32 -11.00 -0.42
CA LEU A 4 0.23 -10.20 0.13
C LEU A 4 0.70 -8.76 0.34
N ALA A 5 0.05 -7.80 -0.29
CA ALA A 5 0.24 -6.38 -0.02
C ALA A 5 -0.99 -5.83 0.70
N ILE A 6 -0.78 -5.15 1.83
CA ILE A 6 -1.86 -4.68 2.71
C ILE A 6 -1.81 -3.16 2.80
N GLY A 7 -2.87 -2.50 2.34
CA GLY A 7 -3.12 -1.07 2.50
C GLY A 7 -4.31 -0.81 3.42
N ALA A 8 -4.30 0.30 4.14
CA ALA A 8 -5.44 0.74 4.91
C ALA A 8 -6.56 1.27 4.00
N HIS A 9 -6.19 2.03 2.97
CA HIS A 9 -7.10 2.67 2.04
C HIS A 9 -6.84 2.22 0.59
N PRO A 10 -7.84 2.33 -0.29
CA PRO A 10 -7.64 2.19 -1.73
C PRO A 10 -6.66 3.27 -2.21
N ASP A 11 -5.50 2.89 -2.70
CA ASP A 11 -4.38 3.70 -3.20
C ASP A 11 -3.04 3.48 -2.46
N ASP A 12 -3.06 3.09 -1.20
CA ASP A 12 -1.85 2.96 -0.37
C ASP A 12 -0.80 2.02 -0.99
N VAL A 13 -1.25 0.88 -1.49
CA VAL A 13 -0.37 -0.14 -2.08
C VAL A 13 0.22 0.33 -3.39
N GLU A 14 -0.59 1.00 -4.20
CA GLU A 14 -0.17 1.53 -5.51
C GLU A 14 0.87 2.64 -5.35
N PHE A 15 0.64 3.57 -4.44
CA PHE A 15 1.62 4.62 -4.14
C PHE A 15 2.84 4.08 -3.42
N GLY A 16 2.69 3.04 -2.58
CA GLY A 16 3.77 2.46 -1.78
C GLY A 16 4.69 1.51 -2.57
N CYS A 17 4.17 0.38 -3.04
CA CYS A 17 5.00 -0.74 -3.52
C CYS A 17 4.55 -1.40 -4.85
N PHE A 18 3.72 -0.74 -5.64
CA PHE A 18 3.13 -1.35 -6.84
C PHE A 18 4.17 -1.77 -7.89
N GLY A 19 5.27 -1.03 -8.04
CA GLY A 19 6.36 -1.41 -8.95
C GLY A 19 6.98 -2.75 -8.58
N THR A 20 7.13 -3.01 -7.28
CA THR A 20 7.58 -4.31 -6.74
C THR A 20 6.55 -5.40 -7.00
N LEU A 21 5.25 -5.10 -6.85
CA LEU A 21 4.18 -6.06 -7.14
C LEU A 21 4.16 -6.42 -8.64
N CYS A 22 4.36 -5.45 -9.53
CA CYS A 22 4.52 -5.71 -10.97
C CYS A 22 5.66 -6.70 -11.23
N LYS A 23 6.79 -6.56 -10.55
CA LYS A 23 7.92 -7.50 -10.68
C LYS A 23 7.55 -8.90 -10.21
N HIS A 24 6.83 -9.02 -9.09
CA HIS A 24 6.34 -10.31 -8.62
C HIS A 24 5.46 -10.99 -9.66
N VAL A 25 4.45 -10.28 -10.18
CA VAL A 25 3.57 -10.81 -11.22
C VAL A 25 4.36 -11.20 -12.48
N ASN A 26 5.27 -10.35 -12.94
CA ASN A 26 6.14 -10.63 -14.10
C ASN A 26 7.05 -11.86 -13.88
N SER A 27 7.32 -12.21 -12.62
CA SER A 27 8.10 -13.40 -12.24
C SER A 27 7.24 -14.65 -12.05
N GLY A 28 5.91 -14.54 -12.23
CA GLY A 28 4.96 -15.63 -12.06
C GLY A 28 4.52 -15.88 -10.63
N ASP A 29 4.73 -14.91 -9.74
CA ASP A 29 4.22 -14.95 -8.36
C ASP A 29 2.73 -14.60 -8.33
N GLU A 30 1.99 -15.22 -7.39
CA GLU A 30 0.59 -14.89 -7.11
C GLU A 30 0.52 -13.68 -6.18
N VAL A 31 -0.08 -12.59 -6.65
CA VAL A 31 -0.21 -11.35 -5.88
C VAL A 31 -1.65 -11.11 -5.44
N THR A 32 -1.84 -10.89 -4.15
CA THR A 32 -3.11 -10.46 -3.56
C THR A 32 -2.91 -9.12 -2.86
N ILE A 33 -3.78 -8.17 -3.16
CA ILE A 33 -3.87 -6.88 -2.48
C ILE A 33 -5.04 -6.93 -1.49
N VAL A 34 -4.80 -6.56 -0.25
CA VAL A 34 -5.84 -6.35 0.77
C VAL A 34 -5.94 -4.87 1.06
N VAL A 35 -7.14 -4.33 0.96
CA VAL A 35 -7.47 -2.97 1.38
C VAL A 35 -8.42 -3.05 2.57
N MET A 36 -8.03 -2.47 3.70
CA MET A 36 -8.80 -2.62 4.94
C MET A 36 -10.14 -1.89 4.89
N THR A 37 -10.19 -0.70 4.26
CA THR A 37 -11.40 0.13 4.17
C THR A 37 -11.85 0.31 2.72
N SER A 38 -13.05 0.85 2.52
CA SER A 38 -13.53 1.30 1.21
C SER A 38 -13.34 2.80 0.98
N SER A 39 -12.77 3.53 1.95
CA SER A 39 -12.62 4.99 1.92
C SER A 39 -13.93 5.75 1.66
N ASN A 40 -15.02 5.30 2.27
CA ASN A 40 -16.28 6.05 2.26
C ASN A 40 -16.23 7.10 3.38
N VAL A 41 -15.81 8.31 3.04
CA VAL A 41 -15.58 9.39 4.01
C VAL A 41 -16.69 10.41 3.94
N LYS A 42 -17.21 10.79 5.11
CA LYS A 42 -18.16 11.91 5.26
C LYS A 42 -17.49 13.01 6.09
N ASP A 43 -17.77 14.25 5.73
CA ASP A 43 -17.42 15.39 6.56
C ASP A 43 -18.14 15.30 7.90
N ALA A 44 -17.40 15.41 8.99
CA ALA A 44 -17.95 15.23 10.35
C ALA A 44 -18.90 16.34 10.80
N GLN A 45 -18.82 17.53 10.16
CA GLN A 45 -19.64 18.68 10.50
C GLN A 45 -20.88 18.79 9.61
N THR A 46 -20.72 18.55 8.30
CA THR A 46 -21.79 18.73 7.32
C THR A 46 -22.52 17.42 6.98
N GLY A 47 -21.90 16.25 7.22
CA GLY A 47 -22.40 14.94 6.82
C GLY A 47 -22.30 14.66 5.31
N GLU A 48 -21.75 15.60 4.54
CA GLU A 48 -21.56 15.42 3.10
C GLU A 48 -20.53 14.33 2.80
N VAL A 49 -20.78 13.54 1.76
CA VAL A 49 -19.83 12.54 1.27
C VAL A 49 -18.66 13.27 0.61
N THR A 50 -17.50 13.23 1.23
CA THR A 50 -16.26 13.83 0.73
C THR A 50 -15.43 12.87 -0.12
N ARG A 51 -15.66 11.55 0.06
CA ARG A 51 -15.09 10.49 -0.77
C ARG A 51 -16.14 9.39 -0.93
N ASP A 52 -16.41 9.01 -2.18
CA ASP A 52 -17.34 7.93 -2.53
C ASP A 52 -16.63 6.58 -2.48
N GLY A 53 -17.01 5.75 -1.51
CA GLY A 53 -16.44 4.43 -1.33
C GLY A 53 -16.65 3.50 -2.53
N MET A 54 -17.76 3.58 -3.24
CA MET A 54 -18.01 2.77 -4.44
C MET A 54 -17.05 3.13 -5.57
N LYS A 55 -16.77 4.42 -5.74
CA LYS A 55 -15.79 4.90 -6.71
C LYS A 55 -14.38 4.47 -6.33
N SER A 56 -14.00 4.62 -5.07
CA SER A 56 -12.69 4.18 -4.56
C SER A 56 -12.48 2.67 -4.74
N ILE A 57 -13.50 1.84 -4.51
CA ILE A 57 -13.47 0.39 -4.78
C ILE A 57 -13.25 0.11 -6.27
N SER A 58 -13.98 0.82 -7.15
CA SER A 58 -13.84 0.67 -8.61
C SER A 58 -12.44 1.09 -9.11
N GLU A 59 -11.88 2.15 -8.54
CA GLU A 59 -10.52 2.61 -8.85
C GLU A 59 -9.46 1.60 -8.41
N ALA A 60 -9.57 1.06 -7.18
CA ALA A 60 -8.68 0.01 -6.69
C ALA A 60 -8.77 -1.28 -7.52
N GLN A 61 -9.98 -1.69 -7.91
CA GLN A 61 -10.17 -2.84 -8.80
C GLN A 61 -9.53 -2.61 -10.17
N SER A 62 -9.65 -1.40 -10.70
CA SER A 62 -9.02 -1.02 -11.96
C SER A 62 -7.50 -1.09 -11.86
N ALA A 63 -6.92 -0.59 -10.75
CA ALA A 63 -5.48 -0.67 -10.50
C ALA A 63 -5.01 -2.13 -10.41
N ALA A 64 -5.65 -2.96 -9.58
CA ALA A 64 -5.29 -4.37 -9.41
C ALA A 64 -5.35 -5.14 -10.74
N ASN A 65 -6.37 -4.86 -11.58
CA ASN A 65 -6.54 -5.50 -12.89
C ASN A 65 -5.38 -5.18 -13.85
N THR A 66 -4.70 -4.04 -13.73
CA THR A 66 -3.57 -3.68 -14.62
C THR A 66 -2.43 -4.68 -14.55
N ILE A 67 -2.28 -5.38 -13.42
CA ILE A 67 -1.24 -6.39 -13.21
C ILE A 67 -1.81 -7.80 -12.98
N GLY A 68 -3.13 -7.98 -12.99
CA GLY A 68 -3.77 -9.27 -12.73
C GLY A 68 -3.70 -9.70 -11.27
N ALA A 69 -3.55 -8.76 -10.32
CA ALA A 69 -3.57 -9.07 -8.90
C ALA A 69 -5.00 -9.33 -8.38
N ASN A 70 -5.12 -10.24 -7.40
CA ASN A 70 -6.35 -10.41 -6.64
C ASN A 70 -6.57 -9.25 -5.69
N LEU A 71 -7.83 -8.84 -5.47
CA LEU A 71 -8.18 -7.75 -4.56
C LEU A 71 -9.22 -8.21 -3.53
N ILE A 72 -8.94 -7.94 -2.25
CA ILE A 72 -9.83 -8.26 -1.12
C ILE A 72 -10.06 -7.00 -0.29
N PHE A 73 -11.31 -6.73 0.07
CA PHE A 73 -11.66 -5.64 0.98
C PHE A 73 -12.00 -6.16 2.38
N GLY A 74 -11.44 -5.50 3.41
CA GLY A 74 -11.73 -5.78 4.82
C GLY A 74 -13.07 -5.22 5.28
N ASN A 75 -13.60 -4.22 4.56
CA ASN A 75 -14.84 -3.51 4.88
C ASN A 75 -14.86 -2.87 6.29
N PHE A 76 -13.69 -2.53 6.83
CA PHE A 76 -13.60 -1.73 8.03
C PHE A 76 -13.98 -0.27 7.72
N THR A 77 -14.45 0.44 8.73
CA THR A 77 -14.81 1.86 8.58
C THR A 77 -13.55 2.70 8.42
N ASP A 78 -13.54 3.59 7.43
CA ASP A 78 -12.46 4.55 7.22
C ASP A 78 -12.24 5.42 8.46
N THR A 79 -11.00 5.73 8.79
CA THR A 79 -10.55 6.41 10.01
C THR A 79 -10.80 5.65 11.32
N GLN A 80 -11.29 4.39 11.25
CA GLN A 80 -11.65 3.59 12.40
C GLN A 80 -11.22 2.12 12.27
N VAL A 81 -10.18 1.83 11.50
CA VAL A 81 -9.60 0.48 11.45
C VAL A 81 -9.14 0.10 12.86
N PRO A 82 -9.73 -0.92 13.50
CA PRO A 82 -9.36 -1.26 14.86
C PRO A 82 -8.05 -2.08 14.90
N PHE A 83 -7.32 -1.98 15.99
CA PHE A 83 -6.31 -2.96 16.33
C PHE A 83 -6.85 -3.88 17.42
N ASP A 84 -7.57 -4.91 17.00
CA ASP A 84 -8.18 -5.89 17.88
C ASP A 84 -8.19 -7.30 17.25
N SER A 85 -8.84 -8.24 17.93
CA SER A 85 -8.93 -9.63 17.49
C SER A 85 -9.64 -9.81 16.14
N SER A 86 -10.57 -8.93 15.77
CA SER A 86 -11.34 -9.05 14.53
C SER A 86 -10.44 -8.74 13.32
N THR A 87 -9.64 -7.68 13.40
CA THR A 87 -8.71 -7.28 12.34
C THR A 87 -7.58 -8.29 12.20
N VAL A 88 -7.02 -8.77 13.33
CA VAL A 88 -5.99 -9.80 13.32
C VAL A 88 -6.51 -11.09 12.71
N ALA A 89 -7.69 -11.57 13.14
CA ALA A 89 -8.28 -12.81 12.63
C ALA A 89 -8.61 -12.72 11.12
N PHE A 90 -9.06 -11.56 10.64
CA PHE A 90 -9.30 -11.33 9.21
C PHE A 90 -8.01 -11.53 8.40
N LEU A 91 -6.90 -10.92 8.82
CA LEU A 91 -5.61 -11.05 8.14
C LEU A 91 -5.01 -12.45 8.30
N GLU A 92 -5.10 -13.07 9.49
CA GLU A 92 -4.62 -14.45 9.71
C GLU A 92 -5.33 -15.45 8.79
N LYS A 93 -6.65 -15.29 8.60
CA LYS A 93 -7.41 -16.14 7.69
C LYS A 93 -6.88 -16.04 6.26
N ILE A 94 -6.66 -14.84 5.73
CA ILE A 94 -6.13 -14.62 4.37
C ILE A 94 -4.73 -15.22 4.25
N ILE A 95 -3.84 -14.92 5.20
CA ILE A 95 -2.46 -15.42 5.22
C ILE A 95 -2.43 -16.95 5.17
N LYS A 96 -3.29 -17.61 5.97
CA LYS A 96 -3.36 -19.06 6.04
C LYS A 96 -3.96 -19.67 4.77
N ASP A 97 -5.10 -19.14 4.32
CA ASP A 97 -5.84 -19.72 3.19
C ASP A 97 -5.04 -19.59 1.89
N LEU A 98 -4.35 -18.47 1.69
CA LEU A 98 -3.52 -18.22 0.51
C LEU A 98 -2.05 -18.68 0.67
N LYS A 99 -1.66 -19.22 1.84
CA LYS A 99 -0.29 -19.69 2.13
C LYS A 99 0.76 -18.64 1.80
N ILE A 100 0.60 -17.47 2.37
CA ILE A 100 1.43 -16.30 2.05
C ILE A 100 2.88 -16.49 2.47
N ASP A 101 3.81 -16.21 1.54
CA ASP A 101 5.27 -16.28 1.74
C ASP A 101 5.87 -14.92 2.12
N THR A 102 5.27 -13.84 1.59
CA THR A 102 5.78 -12.47 1.78
C THR A 102 4.63 -11.50 1.99
N VAL A 103 4.75 -10.65 2.99
CA VAL A 103 3.80 -9.57 3.29
C VAL A 103 4.48 -8.22 3.14
N TYR A 104 3.85 -7.32 2.39
CA TYR A 104 4.13 -5.90 2.33
C TYR A 104 3.06 -5.14 3.10
N THR A 105 3.44 -4.18 3.94
CA THR A 105 2.51 -3.42 4.79
C THR A 105 3.03 -2.00 5.04
N HIS A 106 2.25 -1.21 5.77
CA HIS A 106 2.59 0.16 6.10
C HIS A 106 3.87 0.31 6.92
N TRP A 107 4.41 1.51 6.89
CA TRP A 107 5.58 1.96 7.63
C TRP A 107 5.22 2.31 9.09
N ALA A 108 6.11 1.96 10.03
CA ALA A 108 5.88 2.17 11.47
C ALA A 108 5.91 3.64 11.94
N GLY A 109 6.48 4.54 11.15
CA GLY A 109 6.57 5.97 11.47
C GLY A 109 5.46 6.83 10.87
N ASP A 110 4.42 6.22 10.30
CA ASP A 110 3.26 6.94 9.82
C ASP A 110 2.45 7.56 10.99
N THR A 111 1.71 8.62 10.72
CA THR A 111 0.85 9.30 11.72
C THR A 111 -0.65 9.07 11.46
N HIS A 112 -1.01 8.39 10.36
CA HIS A 112 -2.40 8.05 10.10
C HIS A 112 -2.82 6.86 10.95
N GLN A 113 -3.85 7.00 11.78
CA GLN A 113 -4.29 5.95 12.72
C GLN A 113 -4.59 4.63 12.01
N ASP A 114 -5.22 4.65 10.83
CA ASP A 114 -5.53 3.42 10.10
C ASP A 114 -4.28 2.72 9.59
N HIS A 115 -3.25 3.47 9.15
CA HIS A 115 -1.96 2.89 8.75
C HIS A 115 -1.26 2.22 9.93
N ILE A 116 -1.23 2.91 11.11
CA ILE A 116 -0.62 2.40 12.34
C ILE A 116 -1.34 1.12 12.79
N ASN A 117 -2.67 1.13 12.81
CA ASN A 117 -3.48 0.00 13.25
C ASN A 117 -3.40 -1.17 12.25
N THR A 118 -3.39 -0.89 10.95
CA THR A 118 -3.17 -1.91 9.90
C THR A 118 -1.80 -2.56 10.05
N LEU A 119 -0.73 -1.78 10.25
CA LEU A 119 0.60 -2.33 10.52
C LEU A 119 0.59 -3.21 11.77
N SER A 120 0.01 -2.72 12.88
CA SER A 120 -0.02 -3.45 14.15
C SER A 120 -0.75 -4.79 14.03
N ALA A 121 -1.91 -4.78 13.36
CA ALA A 121 -2.67 -6.00 13.06
C ALA A 121 -1.90 -6.95 12.13
N THR A 122 -1.22 -6.40 11.11
CA THR A 122 -0.38 -7.19 10.19
C THR A 122 0.76 -7.87 10.92
N MET A 123 1.48 -7.16 11.80
CA MET A 123 2.58 -7.75 12.58
C MET A 123 2.09 -8.91 13.47
N ALA A 124 0.92 -8.75 14.08
CA ALA A 124 0.32 -9.82 14.89
C ALA A 124 -0.09 -11.02 14.03
N ALA A 125 -0.75 -10.79 12.89
CA ALA A 125 -1.24 -11.84 12.01
C ALA A 125 -0.12 -12.56 11.26
N ALA A 126 0.89 -11.82 10.80
CA ALA A 126 1.98 -12.34 9.97
C ALA A 126 3.16 -12.92 10.77
N ARG A 127 3.02 -13.17 12.08
CA ARG A 127 4.12 -13.64 12.96
C ARG A 127 4.83 -14.91 12.45
N LEU A 128 4.14 -15.76 11.70
CA LEU A 128 4.69 -16.99 11.13
C LEU A 128 5.08 -16.85 9.65
N VAL A 129 4.73 -15.77 8.99
CA VAL A 129 5.13 -15.51 7.59
C VAL A 129 6.64 -15.32 7.53
N PRO A 130 7.33 -15.96 6.54
CA PRO A 130 8.78 -15.86 6.42
C PRO A 130 9.28 -14.44 6.19
N ASN A 131 8.61 -13.66 5.34
CA ASN A 131 9.08 -12.35 4.93
C ASN A 131 8.00 -11.29 5.21
N VAL A 132 8.36 -10.26 5.96
CA VAL A 132 7.49 -9.12 6.29
C VAL A 132 8.28 -7.83 6.09
N LEU A 133 7.79 -6.97 5.21
CA LEU A 133 8.42 -5.72 4.82
C LEU A 133 7.42 -4.56 4.93
N CYS A 134 7.90 -3.42 5.41
CA CYS A 134 7.15 -2.17 5.37
C CYS A 134 7.53 -1.38 4.12
N TYR A 135 6.55 -0.96 3.34
CA TYR A 135 6.79 -0.07 2.21
C TYR A 135 6.81 1.40 2.63
N GLU A 136 7.55 2.21 1.90
CA GLU A 136 7.57 3.65 2.06
C GLU A 136 6.39 4.27 1.31
N GLN A 137 5.63 5.14 1.98
CA GLN A 137 4.59 5.94 1.34
C GLN A 137 5.17 7.16 0.64
N VAL A 138 4.51 7.61 -0.42
CA VAL A 138 4.85 8.86 -1.09
C VAL A 138 4.78 10.02 -0.09
N PRO A 139 5.80 10.88 -0.02
CA PRO A 139 5.78 12.04 0.86
C PRO A 139 4.61 12.96 0.55
N LEU A 140 3.75 13.16 1.54
CA LEU A 140 2.69 14.14 1.53
C LEU A 140 3.05 15.26 2.51
N PRO A 141 2.46 16.46 2.40
CA PRO A 141 2.65 17.53 3.37
C PRO A 141 1.97 17.16 4.71
N ARG A 142 2.60 16.27 5.44
CA ARG A 142 2.16 15.82 6.77
C ARG A 142 3.36 15.65 7.71
N ILE A 143 3.08 15.70 8.99
CA ILE A 143 4.08 15.35 10.00
C ILE A 143 4.25 13.83 10.00
N THR A 144 5.49 13.36 9.97
CA THR A 144 5.83 11.96 10.20
C THR A 144 6.46 11.82 11.58
N ALA A 145 6.11 10.76 12.30
CA ALA A 145 6.68 10.50 13.62
C ALA A 145 8.18 10.21 13.53
N THR A 146 8.57 9.45 12.53
CA THR A 146 9.98 9.17 12.20
C THR A 146 10.12 9.02 10.68
N TYR A 147 11.30 9.36 10.15
CA TYR A 147 11.57 9.12 8.72
C TYR A 147 11.79 7.64 8.44
N PRO A 148 11.33 7.12 7.28
CA PRO A 148 11.59 5.74 6.89
C PRO A 148 13.09 5.43 6.83
N VAL A 149 13.51 4.42 7.59
CA VAL A 149 14.86 3.85 7.48
C VAL A 149 14.79 2.69 6.48
N ALA A 150 15.06 3.00 5.22
CA ALA A 150 15.13 1.98 4.19
C ALA A 150 16.39 1.14 4.39
N ASN A 151 16.22 -0.19 4.42
CA ASN A 151 17.32 -1.16 4.49
C ASN A 151 17.22 -2.23 3.40
N TYR A 152 16.22 -2.11 2.51
CA TYR A 152 16.03 -2.97 1.36
C TYR A 152 15.46 -2.16 0.19
N TYR A 153 15.99 -2.39 -1.00
CA TYR A 153 15.61 -1.68 -2.22
C TYR A 153 15.28 -2.68 -3.31
N VAL A 154 14.19 -2.45 -4.01
CA VAL A 154 13.82 -3.20 -5.21
C VAL A 154 13.98 -2.28 -6.41
N ASP A 155 14.83 -2.68 -7.35
CA ASP A 155 14.95 -2.02 -8.65
C ASP A 155 13.62 -2.16 -9.40
N VAL A 156 12.94 -1.05 -9.64
CA VAL A 156 11.67 -0.98 -10.38
C VAL A 156 11.83 -0.21 -11.70
N THR A 157 13.04 -0.11 -12.20
CA THR A 157 13.32 0.61 -13.46
C THR A 157 12.43 0.11 -14.60
N ASP A 158 12.26 -1.20 -14.71
CA ASP A 158 11.48 -1.83 -15.79
C ASP A 158 9.96 -1.81 -15.52
N THR A 159 9.54 -1.51 -14.28
CA THR A 159 8.11 -1.53 -13.86
C THR A 159 7.59 -0.17 -13.43
N ILE A 160 8.40 0.89 -13.50
CA ILE A 160 7.98 2.22 -13.03
C ILE A 160 6.76 2.75 -13.78
N GLU A 161 6.67 2.54 -15.09
CA GLU A 161 5.53 3.02 -15.87
C GLU A 161 4.26 2.21 -15.55
N GLN A 162 4.37 0.91 -15.25
CA GLN A 162 3.25 0.10 -14.75
C GLN A 162 2.78 0.60 -13.38
N LYS A 163 3.71 0.96 -12.47
CA LYS A 163 3.38 1.60 -11.19
C LYS A 163 2.61 2.89 -11.40
N ILE A 164 3.09 3.77 -12.27
CA ILE A 164 2.43 5.05 -12.59
C ILE A 164 1.01 4.82 -13.14
N GLU A 165 0.82 3.79 -13.99
CA GLU A 165 -0.50 3.45 -14.52
C GLU A 165 -1.44 2.94 -13.42
N GLY A 166 -0.97 2.09 -12.51
CA GLY A 166 -1.73 1.68 -11.32
C GLY A 166 -2.14 2.87 -10.44
N CYS A 167 -1.19 3.78 -10.17
CA CYS A 167 -1.47 5.01 -9.42
C CYS A 167 -2.51 5.89 -10.14
N ARG A 168 -2.45 5.97 -11.48
CA ARG A 168 -3.37 6.80 -12.30
C ARG A 168 -4.82 6.32 -12.22
N ALA A 169 -5.07 5.07 -11.86
CA ALA A 169 -6.42 4.56 -11.66
C ALA A 169 -7.16 5.29 -10.52
N HIS A 170 -6.43 5.78 -9.51
CA HIS A 170 -6.98 6.48 -8.33
C HIS A 170 -7.22 7.98 -8.60
N LYS A 171 -8.14 8.27 -9.53
CA LYS A 171 -8.41 9.62 -10.03
C LYS A 171 -8.87 10.57 -8.93
N ASP A 172 -9.74 10.12 -8.04
CA ASP A 172 -10.26 10.97 -6.96
C ASP A 172 -9.16 11.46 -6.04
N GLN A 173 -8.18 10.59 -5.75
CA GLN A 173 -7.06 10.95 -4.92
C GLN A 173 -6.10 11.90 -5.65
N ILE A 174 -5.79 11.63 -6.90
CA ILE A 174 -4.96 12.51 -7.74
C ILE A 174 -5.61 13.89 -7.83
N ASP A 175 -6.90 13.97 -8.14
CA ASP A 175 -7.65 15.24 -8.27
C ASP A 175 -7.67 16.02 -6.94
N LYS A 176 -7.81 15.31 -5.80
CA LYS A 176 -7.73 15.91 -4.47
C LYS A 176 -6.38 16.60 -4.25
N PHE A 177 -5.27 15.93 -4.53
CA PHE A 177 -3.94 16.50 -4.34
C PHE A 177 -3.61 17.58 -5.36
N THR A 178 -4.05 17.44 -6.60
CA THR A 178 -3.90 18.46 -7.64
C THR A 178 -4.58 19.76 -7.24
N ARG A 179 -5.78 19.73 -6.63
CA ARG A 179 -6.46 20.92 -6.08
C ARG A 179 -5.66 21.62 -4.98
N HIS A 180 -4.79 20.89 -4.30
CA HIS A 180 -3.88 21.44 -3.29
C HIS A 180 -2.48 21.78 -3.85
N GLY A 181 -2.30 21.74 -5.18
CA GLY A 181 -1.05 22.12 -5.85
C GLY A 181 0.01 21.01 -5.87
N PHE A 182 -0.36 19.76 -5.63
CA PHE A 182 0.57 18.60 -5.65
C PHE A 182 0.32 17.71 -6.84
N ASP A 183 1.37 17.42 -7.62
CA ASP A 183 1.37 16.38 -8.64
C ASP A 183 1.78 15.04 -7.99
N MET A 184 0.78 14.19 -7.71
CA MET A 184 1.02 12.91 -7.05
C MET A 184 1.84 11.95 -7.90
N LEU A 185 1.63 11.94 -9.22
CA LEU A 185 2.37 11.03 -10.11
C LEU A 185 3.83 11.43 -10.23
N ASP A 186 4.11 12.75 -10.30
CA ASP A 186 5.47 13.25 -10.26
C ASP A 186 6.15 12.96 -8.91
N ASN A 187 5.44 13.11 -7.80
CA ASN A 187 5.95 12.78 -6.47
C ASN A 187 6.32 11.29 -6.36
N VAL A 188 5.48 10.38 -6.88
CA VAL A 188 5.78 8.93 -6.94
C VAL A 188 7.07 8.68 -7.71
N LYS A 189 7.19 9.27 -8.91
CA LYS A 189 8.36 9.09 -9.79
C LYS A 189 9.62 9.71 -9.18
N THR A 190 9.48 10.87 -8.55
CA THR A 190 10.57 11.57 -7.85
C THR A 190 11.09 10.76 -6.66
N LEU A 191 10.20 10.19 -5.83
CA LEU A 191 10.60 9.31 -4.73
C LEU A 191 11.32 8.07 -5.25
N ALA A 192 10.77 7.41 -6.27
CA ALA A 192 11.39 6.23 -6.86
C ALA A 192 12.78 6.55 -7.45
N LYS A 193 12.94 7.73 -8.07
CA LYS A 193 14.23 8.21 -8.56
C LYS A 193 15.23 8.47 -7.43
N PHE A 194 14.77 9.12 -6.37
CA PHE A 194 15.62 9.37 -5.19
C PHE A 194 16.12 8.06 -4.57
N ARG A 195 15.25 7.08 -4.40
CA ARG A 195 15.60 5.75 -3.89
C ARG A 195 16.47 4.96 -4.89
N GLY A 196 16.23 5.12 -6.18
CA GLY A 196 17.08 4.58 -7.24
C GLY A 196 18.53 5.08 -7.15
N ASN A 197 18.72 6.38 -6.94
CA ASN A 197 20.05 6.96 -6.75
C ASN A 197 20.78 6.35 -5.53
N GLN A 198 20.05 6.07 -4.44
CA GLN A 198 20.65 5.42 -3.26
C GLN A 198 21.01 3.96 -3.52
N ALA A 199 20.22 3.27 -4.35
CA ALA A 199 20.43 1.85 -4.68
C ALA A 199 21.40 1.64 -5.87
N GLY A 200 21.80 2.70 -6.58
CA GLY A 200 22.64 2.60 -7.77
C GLY A 200 21.88 2.13 -9.03
N VAL A 201 20.57 2.38 -9.10
CA VAL A 201 19.69 2.06 -10.24
C VAL A 201 18.87 3.30 -10.65
N GLN A 202 18.12 3.21 -11.77
CA GLN A 202 17.36 4.37 -12.25
C GLN A 202 16.16 4.69 -11.37
N TYR A 203 15.38 3.67 -10.99
CA TYR A 203 14.24 3.78 -10.08
C TYR A 203 14.22 2.62 -9.10
N ALA A 204 13.95 2.90 -7.84
CA ALA A 204 13.76 1.87 -6.82
C ALA A 204 12.57 2.18 -5.91
N GLU A 205 11.96 1.14 -5.39
CA GLU A 205 11.10 1.22 -4.20
C GLU A 205 11.91 0.80 -2.97
N ALA A 206 11.63 1.46 -1.85
CA ALA A 206 12.39 1.27 -0.63
C ALA A 206 11.52 0.66 0.47
N PHE A 207 12.12 -0.26 1.21
CA PHE A 207 11.44 -1.02 2.25
C PHE A 207 12.25 -1.04 3.55
N ASN A 208 11.53 -1.23 4.65
CA ASN A 208 12.12 -1.65 5.92
C ASN A 208 11.76 -3.12 6.15
N ILE A 209 12.77 -3.97 6.22
CA ILE A 209 12.60 -5.39 6.55
C ILE A 209 12.32 -5.51 8.05
N LEU A 210 11.14 -6.04 8.42
CA LEU A 210 10.83 -6.44 9.78
C LEU A 210 11.26 -7.87 10.06
N LYS A 211 11.13 -8.75 9.06
CA LYS A 211 11.54 -10.15 9.11
C LYS A 211 11.86 -10.65 7.72
N MET A 212 12.93 -11.41 7.57
CA MET A 212 13.28 -12.11 6.33
C MET A 212 13.99 -13.43 6.68
N VAL A 213 13.44 -14.52 6.17
CA VAL A 213 13.99 -15.87 6.33
C VAL A 213 14.24 -16.43 4.93
N ARG A 214 15.48 -16.88 4.70
CA ARG A 214 15.93 -17.51 3.44
C ARG A 214 16.14 -18.99 3.64
#